data_34d698500dc3b01c10924117186a0980
#
_entry.id   34d698500dc3b01c10924117186a0980
#
_cell.length_a   1.000
_cell.length_b   1.000
_cell.length_c   1.000
_cell.angle_alpha   90.00
_cell.angle_beta   90.00
_cell.angle_gamma   90.00
#
_symmetry.space_group_name_H-M   'P 1'
#
loop_
_entity.id
_entity.type
_entity.pdbx_description
1 polymer ?
#
loop_
_entity_poly.entity_id
_entity_poly.type
_entity_poly.pdbx_seq_one_letter_code
_entity_poly.pdbx_strand_id
1 'polypeptide(L)'
;MTHKTKGIVLRTVQYGETSVITAVYTELFGLQSYIIKGVRQSTKKTQSKQMYFQPGAILEMEVYHNSLKNLQFIKEYKWHYLYNKVLFDVVRNAIAQFMIELFHQSIKQPEGNPELFYLLEGSLLEADKGADAIIANLPLYFILHLSTELGFQLQGNYSNETPVFDLHEGAFINNEPVNSNFVTGFFAETISKIQSIQFYNDLENIKLNRQMRAQILNALLQYISYHITDFKELKSLPVLKEVLA
;
A
#
# COMPACT_ATOMS: atom_id res chain seq x y z
N MET A 1 30.07 2.36 -3.34
CA MET A 1 29.85 0.92 -3.15
C MET A 1 28.53 0.54 -3.79
N THR A 2 28.38 -0.61 -4.40
CA THR A 2 27.10 -1.06 -4.93
C THR A 2 26.48 -2.07 -3.98
N HIS A 3 25.14 -2.08 -3.91
CA HIS A 3 24.34 -2.95 -3.07
C HIS A 3 23.27 -3.64 -3.90
N LYS A 4 23.02 -4.91 -3.63
CA LYS A 4 21.90 -5.64 -4.20
C LYS A 4 20.71 -5.54 -3.26
N THR A 5 19.56 -5.17 -3.78
CA THR A 5 18.31 -5.02 -3.02
C THR A 5 17.10 -5.27 -3.91
N LYS A 6 16.01 -5.71 -3.33
CA LYS A 6 14.70 -5.63 -3.99
C LYS A 6 14.16 -4.20 -3.87
N GLY A 7 13.28 -3.82 -4.77
CA GLY A 7 12.59 -2.53 -4.72
C GLY A 7 11.23 -2.58 -5.40
N ILE A 8 10.27 -1.85 -4.83
CA ILE A 8 8.93 -1.69 -5.36
C ILE A 8 8.78 -0.25 -5.82
N VAL A 9 8.46 -0.06 -7.10
CA VAL A 9 8.26 1.27 -7.68
C VAL A 9 6.94 1.85 -7.16
N LEU A 10 7.01 3.02 -6.50
CA LEU A 10 5.82 3.69 -5.96
C LEU A 10 5.32 4.79 -6.90
N ARG A 11 6.24 5.54 -7.49
CA ARG A 11 5.90 6.67 -8.37
C ARG A 11 7.02 6.95 -9.34
N THR A 12 6.66 7.33 -10.57
CA THR A 12 7.63 7.78 -11.58
C THR A 12 7.17 9.10 -12.18
N VAL A 13 8.10 10.04 -12.29
CA VAL A 13 7.88 11.36 -12.89
C VAL A 13 8.89 11.62 -14.00
N GLN A 14 8.47 12.38 -14.99
CA GLN A 14 9.35 12.80 -16.08
C GLN A 14 10.40 13.76 -15.55
N TYR A 15 11.63 13.62 -16.02
CA TYR A 15 12.76 14.49 -15.68
C TYR A 15 13.59 14.79 -16.93
N GLY A 16 13.55 16.04 -17.37
CA GLY A 16 14.12 16.44 -18.65
C GLY A 16 13.49 15.73 -19.85
N GLU A 17 14.20 15.67 -20.97
CA GLU A 17 13.67 15.13 -22.22
C GLU A 17 13.62 13.60 -22.25
N THR A 18 14.63 12.93 -21.72
CA THR A 18 14.81 11.47 -21.90
C THR A 18 14.83 10.67 -20.61
N SER A 19 14.85 11.33 -19.44
CA SER A 19 15.01 10.69 -18.15
C SER A 19 13.71 10.65 -17.36
N VAL A 20 13.67 9.82 -16.31
CA VAL A 20 12.65 9.82 -15.27
C VAL A 20 13.31 9.81 -13.90
N ILE A 21 12.61 10.35 -12.89
CA ILE A 21 12.91 10.12 -11.49
C ILE A 21 11.82 9.18 -10.96
N THR A 22 12.26 8.10 -10.33
CA THR A 22 11.36 7.10 -9.73
C THR A 22 11.57 7.01 -8.23
N ALA A 23 10.47 7.07 -7.47
CA ALA A 23 10.45 6.75 -6.05
C ALA A 23 10.27 5.25 -5.92
N VAL A 24 11.21 4.59 -5.25
CA VAL A 24 11.22 3.14 -5.05
C VAL A 24 11.36 2.87 -3.55
N TYR A 25 10.48 2.04 -3.01
CA TYR A 25 10.67 1.51 -1.67
C TYR A 25 11.56 0.27 -1.76
N THR A 26 12.75 0.37 -1.19
CA THR A 26 13.75 -0.71 -1.24
C THR A 26 13.76 -1.47 0.08
N GLU A 27 14.03 -2.78 0.00
CA GLU A 27 14.14 -3.66 1.17
C GLU A 27 15.24 -3.19 2.14
N LEU A 28 16.39 -2.73 1.61
CA LEU A 28 17.55 -2.36 2.43
C LEU A 28 17.55 -0.90 2.88
N PHE A 29 17.03 0.02 2.09
CA PHE A 29 17.23 1.47 2.29
C PHE A 29 15.91 2.24 2.40
N GLY A 30 14.76 1.55 2.45
CA GLY A 30 13.45 2.20 2.48
C GLY A 30 13.17 3.03 1.23
N LEU A 31 12.54 4.18 1.43
CA LEU A 31 12.15 5.07 0.33
C LEU A 31 13.34 5.80 -0.26
N GLN A 32 13.64 5.54 -1.52
CA GLN A 32 14.74 6.16 -2.26
C GLN A 32 14.25 6.73 -3.59
N SER A 33 14.86 7.82 -4.03
CA SER A 33 14.65 8.40 -5.36
C SER A 33 15.80 8.04 -6.30
N TYR A 34 15.46 7.47 -7.45
CA TYR A 34 16.44 7.09 -8.47
C TYR A 34 16.23 7.85 -9.76
N ILE A 35 17.33 8.31 -10.38
CA ILE A 35 17.30 8.86 -11.75
C ILE A 35 17.63 7.76 -12.75
N ILE A 36 16.78 7.61 -13.77
CA ILE A 36 16.94 6.65 -14.84
C ILE A 36 17.07 7.42 -16.16
N LYS A 37 18.24 7.35 -16.76
CA LYS A 37 18.54 8.07 -18.01
C LYS A 37 18.12 7.29 -19.24
N GLY A 38 17.67 7.98 -20.29
CA GLY A 38 17.41 7.39 -21.61
C GLY A 38 16.21 6.45 -21.66
N VAL A 39 15.25 6.58 -20.75
CA VAL A 39 14.04 5.72 -20.70
C VAL A 39 12.97 6.21 -21.69
N ARG A 40 12.97 7.50 -22.03
CA ARG A 40 11.93 8.15 -22.85
C ARG A 40 12.32 8.35 -24.31
N GLN A 41 13.42 7.78 -24.77
CA GLN A 41 13.77 7.82 -26.20
C GLN A 41 12.81 6.92 -26.99
N SER A 42 12.37 7.33 -28.19
CA SER A 42 11.37 6.63 -29.00
C SER A 42 11.93 5.41 -29.78
N THR A 43 12.72 4.58 -29.13
CA THR A 43 13.22 3.32 -29.70
C THR A 43 12.50 2.12 -29.06
N LYS A 44 12.31 1.01 -29.81
CA LYS A 44 11.73 -0.23 -29.27
C LYS A 44 12.42 -0.69 -27.97
N LYS A 45 13.74 -0.49 -27.87
CA LYS A 45 14.53 -0.86 -26.69
C LYS A 45 14.24 0.03 -25.47
N THR A 46 13.83 1.27 -25.64
CA THR A 46 13.52 2.21 -24.57
C THR A 46 12.07 2.13 -24.11
N GLN A 47 11.15 1.77 -25.00
CA GLN A 47 9.76 1.46 -24.59
C GLN A 47 9.71 0.27 -23.64
N SER A 48 10.53 -0.76 -23.85
CA SER A 48 10.64 -1.86 -22.88
C SER A 48 11.21 -1.45 -21.54
N LYS A 49 12.07 -0.42 -21.46
CA LYS A 49 12.62 0.08 -20.20
C LYS A 49 11.59 0.82 -19.34
N GLN A 50 10.63 1.53 -19.94
CA GLN A 50 9.58 2.24 -19.18
C GLN A 50 8.71 1.29 -18.37
N MET A 51 8.51 0.07 -18.83
CA MET A 51 7.69 -0.93 -18.13
C MET A 51 8.25 -1.29 -16.75
N TYR A 52 9.57 -1.27 -16.59
CA TYR A 52 10.21 -1.55 -15.29
C TYR A 52 9.94 -0.49 -14.22
N PHE A 53 9.60 0.73 -14.64
CA PHE A 53 9.43 1.86 -13.72
C PHE A 53 7.98 2.33 -13.63
N GLN A 54 7.03 1.44 -13.87
CA GLN A 54 5.62 1.67 -13.59
C GLN A 54 5.32 1.41 -12.10
N PRO A 55 4.41 2.18 -11.48
CA PRO A 55 4.01 1.92 -10.11
C PRO A 55 3.57 0.46 -9.91
N GLY A 56 4.06 -0.16 -8.84
CA GLY A 56 3.84 -1.57 -8.54
C GLY A 56 4.90 -2.52 -9.11
N ALA A 57 5.78 -2.10 -10.02
CA ALA A 57 6.85 -2.97 -10.51
C ALA A 57 7.76 -3.41 -9.34
N ILE A 58 7.98 -4.73 -9.22
CA ILE A 58 8.86 -5.33 -8.23
C ILE A 58 10.15 -5.76 -8.92
N LEU A 59 11.27 -5.16 -8.52
CA LEU A 59 12.55 -5.30 -9.17
C LEU A 59 13.62 -5.88 -8.24
N GLU A 60 14.52 -6.69 -8.80
CA GLU A 60 15.85 -6.90 -8.23
C GLU A 60 16.79 -5.84 -8.82
N MET A 61 17.50 -5.14 -7.96
CA MET A 61 18.34 -4.01 -8.35
C MET A 61 19.74 -4.11 -7.76
N GLU A 62 20.73 -3.67 -8.53
CA GLU A 62 22.04 -3.29 -8.02
C GLU A 62 22.13 -1.76 -8.05
N VAL A 63 22.29 -1.15 -6.89
CA VAL A 63 22.17 0.32 -6.73
C VAL A 63 23.46 0.92 -6.15
N TYR A 64 23.77 2.16 -6.56
CA TYR A 64 24.72 3.01 -5.85
C TYR A 64 23.97 3.74 -4.75
N HIS A 65 24.30 3.45 -3.49
CA HIS A 65 23.69 4.13 -2.34
C HIS A 65 24.69 5.07 -1.67
N ASN A 66 24.24 6.31 -1.43
CA ASN A 66 24.96 7.33 -0.66
C ASN A 66 23.94 8.09 0.20
N SER A 67 24.00 7.91 1.52
CA SER A 67 23.08 8.54 2.48
C SER A 67 23.08 10.07 2.48
N LEU A 68 24.14 10.70 1.94
CA LEU A 68 24.24 12.15 1.82
C LEU A 68 23.56 12.70 0.54
N LYS A 69 23.02 11.85 -0.32
CA LYS A 69 22.39 12.26 -1.58
C LYS A 69 20.91 11.87 -1.61
N ASN A 70 20.08 12.84 -1.96
CA ASN A 70 18.64 12.61 -2.14
C ASN A 70 18.30 11.87 -3.45
N LEU A 71 19.24 11.83 -4.41
CA LEU A 71 19.03 11.21 -5.71
C LEU A 71 20.12 10.17 -5.97
N GLN A 72 19.68 8.93 -6.15
CA GLN A 72 20.53 7.75 -6.30
C GLN A 72 20.58 7.28 -7.75
N PHE A 73 21.44 6.30 -8.04
CA PHE A 73 21.57 5.66 -9.36
C PHE A 73 21.38 4.15 -9.26
N ILE A 74 20.68 3.59 -10.23
CA ILE A 74 20.59 2.14 -10.43
C ILE A 74 21.67 1.73 -11.45
N LYS A 75 22.49 0.76 -11.10
CA LYS A 75 23.50 0.17 -11.98
C LYS A 75 22.86 -0.87 -12.90
N GLU A 76 22.12 -1.82 -12.30
CA GLU A 76 21.43 -2.90 -12.98
C GLU A 76 20.08 -3.15 -12.34
N TYR A 77 19.10 -3.63 -13.14
CA TYR A 77 17.78 -4.03 -12.67
C TYR A 77 17.20 -5.11 -13.57
N LYS A 78 16.39 -5.96 -12.96
CA LYS A 78 15.56 -6.96 -13.64
C LYS A 78 14.25 -7.15 -12.88
N TRP A 79 13.28 -7.79 -13.52
CA TRP A 79 12.06 -8.17 -12.84
C TRP A 79 12.36 -9.16 -11.70
N HIS A 80 11.84 -8.86 -10.51
CA HIS A 80 11.72 -9.84 -9.44
C HIS A 80 10.45 -10.65 -9.61
N TYR A 81 9.36 -9.96 -9.96
CA TYR A 81 8.07 -10.56 -10.20
C TYR A 81 7.37 -9.96 -11.43
N LEU A 82 6.76 -10.83 -12.25
CA LEU A 82 5.92 -10.42 -13.39
C LEU A 82 4.48 -10.78 -13.08
N TYR A 83 3.62 -9.77 -13.02
CA TYR A 83 2.20 -9.96 -12.76
C TYR A 83 1.50 -10.71 -13.89
N ASN A 84 0.58 -11.62 -13.50
CA ASN A 84 -0.24 -12.38 -14.44
C ASN A 84 -1.63 -11.77 -14.63
N LYS A 85 -2.26 -11.28 -13.54
CA LYS A 85 -3.63 -10.78 -13.54
C LYS A 85 -3.71 -9.26 -13.32
N VAL A 86 -2.93 -8.70 -12.41
CA VAL A 86 -2.98 -7.26 -12.05
C VAL A 86 -2.89 -6.34 -13.27
N LEU A 87 -2.13 -6.71 -14.30
CA LEU A 87 -1.98 -5.90 -15.51
C LEU A 87 -3.20 -5.92 -16.45
N PHE A 88 -4.08 -6.92 -16.34
CA PHE A 88 -5.17 -7.16 -17.26
C PHE A 88 -6.56 -7.11 -16.61
N ASP A 89 -6.62 -7.22 -15.29
CA ASP A 89 -7.84 -7.20 -14.51
C ASP A 89 -8.00 -5.83 -13.83
N VAL A 90 -9.07 -5.13 -14.17
CA VAL A 90 -9.33 -3.76 -13.70
C VAL A 90 -9.49 -3.68 -12.20
N VAL A 91 -10.15 -4.68 -11.58
CA VAL A 91 -10.37 -4.73 -10.12
C VAL A 91 -9.03 -4.89 -9.40
N ARG A 92 -8.22 -5.85 -9.83
CA ARG A 92 -6.91 -6.14 -9.24
C ARG A 92 -5.94 -4.98 -9.43
N ASN A 93 -5.97 -4.34 -10.59
CA ASN A 93 -5.17 -3.16 -10.86
C ASN A 93 -5.56 -1.99 -9.94
N ALA A 94 -6.85 -1.71 -9.79
CA ALA A 94 -7.33 -0.65 -8.91
C ALA A 94 -6.94 -0.88 -7.44
N ILE A 95 -7.02 -2.13 -6.96
CA ILE A 95 -6.59 -2.53 -5.61
C ILE A 95 -5.07 -2.30 -5.46
N ALA A 96 -4.26 -2.74 -6.43
CA ALA A 96 -2.82 -2.54 -6.39
C ALA A 96 -2.44 -1.05 -6.40
N GLN A 97 -3.06 -0.24 -7.27
CA GLN A 97 -2.81 1.20 -7.32
C GLN A 97 -3.21 1.91 -6.03
N PHE A 98 -4.33 1.52 -5.42
CA PHE A 98 -4.75 2.03 -4.12
C PHE A 98 -3.72 1.73 -3.03
N MET A 99 -3.26 0.50 -2.91
CA MET A 99 -2.27 0.10 -1.90
C MET A 99 -0.94 0.84 -2.09
N ILE A 100 -0.47 0.98 -3.34
CA ILE A 100 0.76 1.70 -3.68
C ILE A 100 0.64 3.20 -3.31
N GLU A 101 -0.48 3.85 -3.66
CA GLU A 101 -0.68 5.26 -3.38
C GLU A 101 -0.80 5.51 -1.87
N LEU A 102 -1.58 4.69 -1.16
CA LEU A 102 -1.72 4.75 0.29
C LEU A 102 -0.35 4.59 0.96
N PHE A 103 0.39 3.54 0.60
CA PHE A 103 1.73 3.28 1.12
C PHE A 103 2.66 4.48 0.90
N HIS A 104 2.71 5.00 -0.33
CA HIS A 104 3.57 6.13 -0.67
C HIS A 104 3.24 7.40 0.11
N GLN A 105 1.95 7.67 0.39
CA GLN A 105 1.57 8.81 1.22
C GLN A 105 1.87 8.60 2.70
N SER A 106 1.86 7.36 3.16
CA SER A 106 2.05 7.00 4.57
C SER A 106 3.53 7.01 5.00
N ILE A 107 4.45 6.72 4.07
CA ILE A 107 5.88 6.69 4.39
C ILE A 107 6.45 8.11 4.46
N LYS A 108 6.85 8.54 5.65
CA LYS A 108 7.44 9.87 5.90
C LYS A 108 8.95 9.81 6.09
N GLN A 109 9.49 8.69 6.52
CA GLN A 109 10.92 8.50 6.76
C GLN A 109 11.54 7.64 5.67
N PRO A 110 12.74 7.99 5.18
CA PRO A 110 13.42 7.22 4.12
C PRO A 110 14.06 5.93 4.62
N GLU A 111 14.05 5.67 5.92
CA GLU A 111 14.73 4.53 6.53
C GLU A 111 14.14 3.19 6.08
N GLY A 112 15.01 2.19 5.94
CA GLY A 112 14.61 0.83 5.59
C GLY A 112 13.84 0.17 6.72
N ASN A 113 12.66 -0.37 6.39
CA ASN A 113 11.88 -1.22 7.26
C ASN A 113 11.46 -2.46 6.44
N PRO A 114 12.08 -3.63 6.70
CA PRO A 114 11.78 -4.86 5.98
C PRO A 114 10.33 -5.32 6.12
N GLU A 115 9.70 -5.13 7.28
CA GLU A 115 8.32 -5.51 7.54
C GLU A 115 7.36 -4.75 6.63
N LEU A 116 7.56 -3.43 6.50
CA LEU A 116 6.82 -2.60 5.54
C LEU A 116 7.05 -3.04 4.09
N PHE A 117 8.29 -3.42 3.74
CA PHE A 117 8.59 -3.92 2.41
C PHE A 117 7.83 -5.21 2.12
N TYR A 118 7.87 -6.18 3.04
CA TYR A 118 7.21 -7.47 2.86
C TYR A 118 5.69 -7.37 2.94
N LEU A 119 5.13 -6.44 3.72
CA LEU A 119 3.70 -6.16 3.71
C LEU A 119 3.24 -5.69 2.33
N LEU A 120 3.94 -4.71 1.72
CA LEU A 120 3.57 -4.21 0.40
C LEU A 120 3.80 -5.28 -0.68
N GLU A 121 4.97 -5.95 -0.70
CA GLU A 121 5.29 -7.03 -1.64
C GLU A 121 4.24 -8.14 -1.57
N GLY A 122 3.97 -8.66 -0.36
CA GLY A 122 3.00 -9.74 -0.15
C GLY A 122 1.59 -9.36 -0.58
N SER A 123 1.15 -8.15 -0.25
CA SER A 123 -0.19 -7.68 -0.64
C SER A 123 -0.32 -7.50 -2.16
N LEU A 124 0.74 -7.03 -2.85
CA LEU A 124 0.74 -6.94 -4.32
C LEU A 124 0.74 -8.33 -4.99
N LEU A 125 1.46 -9.29 -4.43
CA LEU A 125 1.45 -10.69 -4.89
C LEU A 125 0.08 -11.33 -4.66
N GLU A 126 -0.56 -11.05 -3.53
CA GLU A 126 -1.91 -11.54 -3.23
C GLU A 126 -2.96 -10.91 -4.15
N ALA A 127 -2.86 -9.60 -4.45
CA ALA A 127 -3.71 -8.96 -5.45
C ALA A 127 -3.63 -9.65 -6.81
N ASP A 128 -2.46 -10.20 -7.19
CA ASP A 128 -2.27 -10.91 -8.45
C ASP A 128 -2.80 -12.35 -8.42
N LYS A 129 -2.55 -13.10 -7.34
CA LYS A 129 -2.78 -14.55 -7.27
C LYS A 129 -4.05 -14.94 -6.53
N GLY A 130 -4.47 -14.13 -5.56
CA GLY A 130 -5.55 -14.45 -4.63
C GLY A 130 -6.89 -14.69 -5.30
N ALA A 131 -7.76 -15.42 -4.59
CA ALA A 131 -9.15 -15.59 -4.98
C ALA A 131 -9.94 -14.28 -4.86
N ASP A 132 -11.01 -14.12 -5.63
CA ASP A 132 -11.78 -12.86 -5.68
C ASP A 132 -12.38 -12.48 -4.32
N ALA A 133 -12.77 -13.48 -3.51
CA ALA A 133 -13.27 -13.24 -2.15
C ALA A 133 -12.20 -12.66 -1.21
N ILE A 134 -10.93 -13.04 -1.40
CA ILE A 134 -9.77 -12.54 -0.64
C ILE A 134 -9.43 -11.13 -1.06
N ILE A 135 -9.24 -10.92 -2.37
CA ILE A 135 -8.79 -9.63 -2.90
C ILE A 135 -9.80 -8.50 -2.67
N ALA A 136 -11.10 -8.82 -2.61
CA ALA A 136 -12.13 -7.83 -2.31
C ALA A 136 -11.96 -7.19 -0.91
N ASN A 137 -11.41 -7.91 0.06
CA ASN A 137 -11.15 -7.44 1.42
C ASN A 137 -9.70 -7.01 1.65
N LEU A 138 -8.82 -7.24 0.67
CA LEU A 138 -7.39 -6.94 0.75
C LEU A 138 -7.08 -5.45 1.06
N PRO A 139 -7.81 -4.45 0.52
CA PRO A 139 -7.60 -3.05 0.90
C PRO A 139 -7.80 -2.78 2.40
N LEU A 140 -8.80 -3.41 3.03
CA LEU A 140 -9.08 -3.25 4.45
C LEU A 140 -7.97 -3.87 5.31
N TYR A 141 -7.55 -5.07 4.96
CA TYR A 141 -6.41 -5.76 5.56
C TYR A 141 -5.14 -4.90 5.46
N PHE A 142 -4.85 -4.41 4.26
CA PHE A 142 -3.64 -3.62 4.01
C PHE A 142 -3.59 -2.35 4.85
N ILE A 143 -4.70 -1.61 5.00
CA ILE A 143 -4.77 -0.41 5.85
C ILE A 143 -4.40 -0.75 7.30
N LEU A 144 -5.02 -1.80 7.86
CA LEU A 144 -4.84 -2.17 9.26
C LEU A 144 -3.41 -2.65 9.55
N HIS A 145 -2.84 -3.47 8.68
CA HIS A 145 -1.47 -3.95 8.85
C HIS A 145 -0.44 -2.84 8.57
N LEU A 146 -0.72 -1.94 7.62
CA LEU A 146 0.12 -0.75 7.40
C LEU A 146 0.15 0.14 8.64
N SER A 147 -0.99 0.35 9.31
CA SER A 147 -1.03 1.13 10.55
C SER A 147 -0.21 0.49 11.67
N THR A 148 -0.21 -0.84 11.75
CA THR A 148 0.62 -1.59 12.70
C THR A 148 2.11 -1.37 12.45
N GLU A 149 2.55 -1.52 11.20
CA GLU A 149 3.96 -1.36 10.83
C GLU A 149 4.45 0.10 10.93
N LEU A 150 3.52 1.06 10.87
CA LEU A 150 3.81 2.48 11.10
C LEU A 150 3.77 2.91 12.57
N GLY A 151 3.41 2.00 13.49
CA GLY A 151 3.45 2.23 14.93
C GLY A 151 2.19 2.86 15.54
N PHE A 152 1.09 2.93 14.79
CA PHE A 152 -0.22 3.35 15.29
C PHE A 152 -1.30 2.28 15.10
N GLN A 153 -0.98 1.04 15.48
CA GLN A 153 -1.93 -0.07 15.45
C GLN A 153 -3.16 0.20 16.33
N LEU A 154 -4.29 -0.42 15.98
CA LEU A 154 -5.49 -0.35 16.79
C LEU A 154 -5.23 -0.94 18.19
N GLN A 155 -5.72 -0.25 19.22
CA GLN A 155 -5.57 -0.67 20.60
C GLN A 155 -6.82 -1.44 21.07
N GLY A 156 -6.60 -2.58 21.71
CA GLY A 156 -7.67 -3.47 22.17
C GLY A 156 -8.35 -4.24 21.04
N ASN A 157 -9.48 -4.84 21.36
CA ASN A 157 -10.31 -5.63 20.44
C ASN A 157 -11.78 -5.37 20.71
N TYR A 158 -12.63 -5.67 19.73
CA TYR A 158 -14.07 -5.66 19.93
C TYR A 158 -14.50 -6.72 20.96
N SER A 159 -15.31 -6.29 21.93
CA SER A 159 -15.98 -7.16 22.91
C SER A 159 -17.29 -6.53 23.38
N ASN A 160 -18.06 -7.25 24.20
CA ASN A 160 -19.25 -6.67 24.83
C ASN A 160 -18.93 -5.53 25.79
N GLU A 161 -17.71 -5.48 26.33
CA GLU A 161 -17.22 -4.41 27.22
C GLU A 161 -16.64 -3.24 26.44
N THR A 162 -16.13 -3.48 25.23
CA THR A 162 -15.51 -2.48 24.35
C THR A 162 -16.12 -2.54 22.94
N PRO A 163 -17.42 -2.23 22.76
CA PRO A 163 -18.13 -2.40 21.49
C PRO A 163 -17.94 -1.25 20.50
N VAL A 164 -17.21 -0.20 20.88
CA VAL A 164 -17.04 1.02 20.10
C VAL A 164 -15.59 1.13 19.67
N PHE A 165 -15.34 1.34 18.39
CA PHE A 165 -14.02 1.71 17.88
C PHE A 165 -13.95 3.22 17.64
N ASP A 166 -13.18 3.93 18.46
CA ASP A 166 -12.88 5.36 18.32
C ASP A 166 -11.82 5.55 17.23
N LEU A 167 -12.18 6.24 16.15
CA LEU A 167 -11.28 6.46 15.02
C LEU A 167 -10.18 7.48 15.33
N HIS A 168 -10.42 8.39 16.27
CA HIS A 168 -9.44 9.42 16.62
C HIS A 168 -8.35 8.85 17.52
N GLU A 169 -8.76 8.10 18.56
CA GLU A 169 -7.82 7.47 19.49
C GLU A 169 -7.23 6.15 18.94
N GLY A 170 -7.88 5.54 17.93
CA GLY A 170 -7.47 4.24 17.39
C GLY A 170 -7.69 3.09 18.39
N ALA A 171 -8.70 3.18 19.26
CA ALA A 171 -8.91 2.26 20.35
C ALA A 171 -10.34 1.73 20.44
N PHE A 172 -10.49 0.48 20.91
CA PHE A 172 -11.77 -0.07 21.29
C PHE A 172 -12.13 0.35 22.72
N ILE A 173 -13.29 1.01 22.88
CA ILE A 173 -13.76 1.62 24.14
C ILE A 173 -15.16 1.16 24.50
N ASN A 174 -15.58 1.39 25.76
CA ASN A 174 -16.88 0.90 26.26
C ASN A 174 -18.05 1.85 25.93
N ASN A 175 -17.83 3.15 25.82
CA ASN A 175 -18.88 4.13 25.56
C ASN A 175 -18.58 4.94 24.31
N GLU A 176 -19.63 5.42 23.65
CA GLU A 176 -19.50 6.32 22.50
C GLU A 176 -18.79 7.61 22.94
N PRO A 177 -17.74 8.04 22.23
CA PRO A 177 -17.06 9.29 22.54
C PRO A 177 -17.96 10.49 22.19
N VAL A 178 -17.65 11.64 22.78
CA VAL A 178 -18.40 12.89 22.54
C VAL A 178 -18.32 13.35 21.08
N ASN A 179 -17.22 13.01 20.41
CA ASN A 179 -17.07 13.25 18.97
C ASN A 179 -17.82 12.17 18.18
N SER A 180 -18.26 12.49 16.96
CA SER A 180 -19.00 11.56 16.08
C SER A 180 -18.08 10.63 15.25
N ASN A 181 -16.78 10.52 15.60
CA ASN A 181 -15.79 9.81 14.80
C ASN A 181 -15.54 8.41 15.38
N PHE A 182 -16.54 7.56 15.33
CA PHE A 182 -16.46 6.19 15.84
C PHE A 182 -17.28 5.21 15.00
N VAL A 183 -17.05 3.94 15.22
CA VAL A 183 -17.74 2.81 14.58
C VAL A 183 -18.23 1.84 15.65
N THR A 184 -19.44 1.29 15.48
CA THR A 184 -20.03 0.36 16.43
C THR A 184 -20.55 -0.91 15.79
N GLY A 185 -20.93 -1.88 16.61
CA GLY A 185 -21.63 -3.09 16.21
C GLY A 185 -20.87 -3.90 15.18
N PHE A 186 -21.59 -4.35 14.14
CA PHE A 186 -21.03 -5.20 13.09
C PHE A 186 -19.74 -4.66 12.44
N PHE A 187 -19.66 -3.35 12.24
CA PHE A 187 -18.49 -2.74 11.59
C PHE A 187 -17.27 -2.73 12.52
N ALA A 188 -17.44 -2.39 13.80
CA ALA A 188 -16.38 -2.44 14.80
C ALA A 188 -15.89 -3.88 15.01
N GLU A 189 -16.79 -4.84 15.12
CA GLU A 189 -16.46 -6.26 15.20
C GLU A 189 -15.69 -6.75 13.97
N THR A 190 -16.10 -6.33 12.77
CA THR A 190 -15.43 -6.71 11.52
C THR A 190 -14.02 -6.12 11.43
N ILE A 191 -13.82 -4.86 11.81
CA ILE A 191 -12.50 -4.23 11.87
C ILE A 191 -11.59 -5.01 12.82
N SER A 192 -12.06 -5.35 14.01
CA SER A 192 -11.32 -6.16 14.99
C SER A 192 -10.96 -7.55 14.44
N LYS A 193 -11.87 -8.21 13.73
CA LYS A 193 -11.61 -9.50 13.09
C LYS A 193 -10.53 -9.39 12.01
N ILE A 194 -10.60 -8.37 11.12
CA ILE A 194 -9.60 -8.18 10.06
C ILE A 194 -8.22 -7.85 10.65
N GLN A 195 -8.16 -7.05 11.71
CA GLN A 195 -6.90 -6.75 12.42
C GLN A 195 -6.20 -8.01 12.93
N SER A 196 -6.96 -9.00 13.39
CA SER A 196 -6.41 -10.26 13.93
C SER A 196 -5.98 -11.27 12.87
N ILE A 197 -6.30 -11.05 11.60
CA ILE A 197 -5.93 -11.94 10.49
C ILE A 197 -4.43 -11.85 10.23
N GLN A 198 -3.77 -13.02 10.21
CA GLN A 198 -2.35 -13.12 9.90
C GLN A 198 -2.08 -13.69 8.49
N PHE A 199 -3.01 -14.48 7.95
CA PHE A 199 -2.86 -15.11 6.64
C PHE A 199 -3.92 -14.57 5.68
N TYR A 200 -3.52 -14.19 4.47
CA TYR A 200 -4.44 -13.65 3.45
C TYR A 200 -5.64 -14.56 3.18
N ASN A 201 -5.46 -15.89 3.24
CA ASN A 201 -6.54 -16.85 3.03
C ASN A 201 -7.70 -16.68 4.02
N ASP A 202 -7.44 -16.22 5.24
CA ASP A 202 -8.48 -16.02 6.25
C ASP A 202 -9.43 -14.86 5.90
N LEU A 203 -9.04 -13.97 4.99
CA LEU A 203 -9.90 -12.92 4.45
C LEU A 203 -11.12 -13.48 3.71
N GLU A 204 -11.05 -14.72 3.22
CA GLU A 204 -12.20 -15.40 2.62
C GLU A 204 -13.36 -15.56 3.61
N ASN A 205 -13.09 -15.64 4.92
CA ASN A 205 -14.08 -15.78 5.97
C ASN A 205 -14.81 -14.45 6.30
N ILE A 206 -14.30 -13.33 5.85
CA ILE A 206 -14.91 -12.00 6.04
C ILE A 206 -15.96 -11.77 4.96
N LYS A 207 -17.23 -11.98 5.32
CA LYS A 207 -18.36 -11.86 4.39
C LYS A 207 -18.94 -10.46 4.43
N LEU A 208 -18.56 -9.65 3.44
CA LEU A 208 -19.02 -8.27 3.27
C LEU A 208 -19.69 -8.10 1.91
N ASN A 209 -20.82 -7.41 1.90
CA ASN A 209 -21.35 -6.86 0.65
C ASN A 209 -20.60 -5.56 0.30
N ARG A 210 -20.87 -5.04 -0.88
CA ARG A 210 -20.28 -3.80 -1.40
C ARG A 210 -20.41 -2.61 -0.43
N GLN A 211 -21.62 -2.37 0.05
CA GLN A 211 -21.92 -1.21 0.90
C GLN A 211 -21.19 -1.30 2.24
N MET A 212 -21.20 -2.48 2.87
CA MET A 212 -20.48 -2.73 4.12
C MET A 212 -18.96 -2.49 3.94
N ARG A 213 -18.39 -3.01 2.85
CA ARG A 213 -16.96 -2.82 2.54
C ARG A 213 -16.61 -1.35 2.37
N ALA A 214 -17.44 -0.61 1.62
CA ALA A 214 -17.23 0.83 1.41
C ALA A 214 -17.33 1.63 2.73
N GLN A 215 -18.23 1.27 3.63
CA GLN A 215 -18.36 1.93 4.94
C GLN A 215 -17.12 1.68 5.82
N ILE A 216 -16.64 0.43 5.89
CA ILE A 216 -15.43 0.08 6.64
C ILE A 216 -14.22 0.79 6.02
N LEU A 217 -14.08 0.77 4.70
CA LEU A 217 -12.98 1.44 4.00
C LEU A 217 -12.96 2.95 4.32
N ASN A 218 -14.11 3.62 4.31
CA ASN A 218 -14.19 5.03 4.65
C ASN A 218 -13.79 5.30 6.10
N ALA A 219 -14.25 4.48 7.05
CA ALA A 219 -13.89 4.59 8.45
C ALA A 219 -12.37 4.40 8.66
N LEU A 220 -11.78 3.39 8.02
CA LEU A 220 -10.35 3.14 8.12
C LEU A 220 -9.51 4.25 7.46
N LEU A 221 -9.94 4.83 6.35
CA LEU A 221 -9.25 5.98 5.75
C LEU A 221 -9.37 7.24 6.61
N GLN A 222 -10.50 7.43 7.29
CA GLN A 222 -10.65 8.50 8.27
C GLN A 222 -9.71 8.28 9.46
N TYR A 223 -9.62 7.05 9.99
CA TYR A 223 -8.64 6.68 11.02
C TYR A 223 -7.21 7.01 10.57
N ILE A 224 -6.79 6.57 9.38
CA ILE A 224 -5.46 6.88 8.81
C ILE A 224 -5.22 8.40 8.77
N SER A 225 -6.22 9.19 8.39
CA SER A 225 -6.08 10.64 8.25
C SER A 225 -5.85 11.36 9.60
N TYR A 226 -6.24 10.76 10.72
CA TYR A 226 -5.94 11.30 12.05
C TYR A 226 -4.51 11.00 12.52
N HIS A 227 -3.94 9.89 12.05
CA HIS A 227 -2.64 9.41 12.52
C HIS A 227 -1.47 9.75 11.59
N ILE A 228 -1.75 10.09 10.33
CA ILE A 228 -0.70 10.48 9.37
C ILE A 228 -0.77 11.98 9.09
N THR A 229 0.27 12.71 9.47
CA THR A 229 0.40 14.14 9.18
C THR A 229 0.40 14.40 7.69
N ASP A 230 -0.33 15.44 7.25
CA ASP A 230 -0.46 15.85 5.84
C ASP A 230 -0.98 14.75 4.91
N PHE A 231 -1.80 13.83 5.43
CA PHE A 231 -2.48 12.83 4.61
C PHE A 231 -3.45 13.50 3.65
N LYS A 232 -3.31 13.19 2.36
CA LYS A 232 -4.13 13.78 1.29
C LYS A 232 -5.11 12.76 0.76
N GLU A 233 -6.18 13.26 0.16
CA GLU A 233 -7.13 12.41 -0.56
C GLU A 233 -6.43 11.54 -1.60
N LEU A 234 -6.75 10.25 -1.61
CA LEU A 234 -6.19 9.27 -2.53
C LEU A 234 -6.88 9.37 -3.89
N LYS A 235 -6.12 9.60 -4.94
CA LYS A 235 -6.63 9.71 -6.32
C LYS A 235 -7.16 8.38 -6.86
N SER A 236 -6.63 7.26 -6.37
CA SER A 236 -7.07 5.91 -6.71
C SER A 236 -8.39 5.50 -6.03
N LEU A 237 -8.78 6.19 -4.94
CA LEU A 237 -9.96 5.83 -4.15
C LEU A 237 -11.28 5.84 -4.93
N PRO A 238 -11.60 6.85 -5.77
CA PRO A 238 -12.81 6.83 -6.58
C PRO A 238 -12.89 5.61 -7.51
N VAL A 239 -11.78 5.28 -8.17
CA VAL A 239 -11.69 4.10 -9.06
C VAL A 239 -11.88 2.81 -8.27
N LEU A 240 -11.20 2.67 -7.11
CA LEU A 240 -11.37 1.51 -6.24
C LEU A 240 -12.83 1.33 -5.81
N LYS A 241 -13.51 2.41 -5.40
CA LYS A 241 -14.93 2.37 -5.00
C LYS A 241 -15.84 1.94 -6.14
N GLU A 242 -15.53 2.34 -7.37
CA GLU A 242 -16.33 1.98 -8.54
C GLU A 242 -16.17 0.50 -8.90
N VAL A 243 -14.94 -0.03 -8.92
CA VAL A 243 -14.66 -1.42 -9.33
C VAL A 243 -15.00 -2.46 -8.26
N LEU A 244 -14.99 -2.08 -6.97
CA LEU A 244 -15.48 -2.92 -5.87
C LEU A 244 -16.99 -2.77 -5.67
N ALA A 245 -17.59 -2.06 -6.59
CA ALA A 245 -18.99 -1.74 -6.66
C ALA A 245 -19.88 -2.95 -6.99
#